data_6fcb989fb58c95978d836032c8c9128a
#
_entry.id   6fcb989fb58c95978d836032c8c9128a
#
_cell.length_a   1.000
_cell.length_b   1.000
_cell.length_c   1.000
_cell.angle_alpha   90.00
_cell.angle_beta   90.00
_cell.angle_gamma   90.00
#
_symmetry.space_group_name_H-M   'P 1'
#
loop_
_entity.id
_entity.type
_entity.pdbx_description
1 polymer ?
#
loop_
_entity_poly.entity_id
_entity_poly.type
_entity_poly.pdbx_seq_one_letter_code
_entity_poly.pdbx_strand_id
1 'polypeptide(L)'
;MVLNVCVPPLEDQERQSRLDQVLSCGLACREVRVVRRAEELELRPGGRLLFALALDGAGQNLEYYRMLSRLRREPDLLEGCTAALIVDGPGELYTKSTAGELALAADMAGCALIGRPLVEGT
;
A
#
# COMPACT_ATOMS: atom_id res chain seq x y z
N MET A 1 -6.81 -19.06 -0.73
CA MET A 1 -6.94 -17.67 -0.25
C MET A 1 -6.01 -16.77 -1.04
N VAL A 2 -6.52 -15.68 -1.56
CA VAL A 2 -5.78 -14.73 -2.38
C VAL A 2 -5.33 -13.54 -1.53
N LEU A 3 -4.04 -13.19 -1.62
CA LEU A 3 -3.55 -11.94 -1.05
C LEU A 3 -3.58 -10.86 -2.14
N ASN A 4 -4.26 -9.76 -1.86
CA ASN A 4 -4.27 -8.62 -2.76
C ASN A 4 -3.10 -7.71 -2.40
N VAL A 5 -2.24 -7.41 -3.36
CA VAL A 5 -1.08 -6.54 -3.16
C VAL A 5 -1.31 -5.25 -3.93
N CYS A 6 -1.47 -4.16 -3.21
CA CYS A 6 -1.67 -2.85 -3.79
C CYS A 6 -0.32 -2.16 -3.95
N VAL A 7 0.13 -1.99 -5.18
CA VAL A 7 1.44 -1.43 -5.51
C VAL A 7 1.24 -0.25 -6.46
N PRO A 8 1.03 0.97 -5.94
CA PRO A 8 0.95 2.14 -6.81
C PRO A 8 2.26 2.29 -7.58
N PRO A 9 2.23 2.26 -8.93
CA PRO A 9 3.47 2.30 -9.71
C PRO A 9 4.19 3.64 -9.57
N LEU A 10 5.51 3.58 -9.61
CA LEU A 10 6.38 4.72 -9.47
C LEU A 10 7.26 4.87 -10.71
N GLU A 11 7.49 6.10 -11.16
CA GLU A 11 8.37 6.38 -12.30
C GLU A 11 9.84 6.14 -11.97
N ASP A 12 10.24 6.30 -10.70
CA ASP A 12 11.58 5.98 -10.23
C ASP A 12 11.79 4.47 -10.27
N GLN A 13 12.35 3.99 -11.37
CA GLN A 13 12.53 2.56 -11.65
C GLN A 13 13.43 1.85 -10.64
N GLU A 14 14.44 2.54 -10.13
CA GLU A 14 15.37 1.94 -9.18
C GLU A 14 14.67 1.60 -7.87
N ARG A 15 13.95 2.55 -7.30
CA ARG A 15 13.23 2.34 -6.04
C ARG A 15 12.08 1.36 -6.21
N GLN A 16 11.34 1.46 -7.31
CA GLN A 16 10.25 0.53 -7.59
C GLN A 16 10.77 -0.91 -7.76
N SER A 17 11.89 -1.09 -8.45
CA SER A 17 12.51 -2.41 -8.64
C SER A 17 12.94 -3.03 -7.32
N ARG A 18 13.46 -2.22 -6.39
CA ARG A 18 13.84 -2.69 -5.06
C ARG A 18 12.63 -3.23 -4.30
N LEU A 19 11.52 -2.51 -4.32
CA LEU A 19 10.29 -2.93 -3.68
C LEU A 19 9.74 -4.21 -4.33
N ASP A 20 9.68 -4.26 -5.66
CA ASP A 20 9.20 -5.42 -6.42
C ASP A 20 10.03 -6.67 -6.10
N GLN A 21 11.34 -6.52 -5.94
CA GLN A 21 12.23 -7.61 -5.59
C GLN A 21 11.93 -8.17 -4.19
N VAL A 22 11.72 -7.30 -3.23
CA VAL A 22 11.34 -7.70 -1.86
C VAL A 22 10.01 -8.44 -1.87
N LEU A 23 9.02 -7.93 -2.60
CA LEU A 23 7.71 -8.56 -2.71
C LEU A 23 7.79 -9.93 -3.37
N SER A 24 8.56 -10.06 -4.45
CA SER A 24 8.79 -11.32 -5.14
C SER A 24 9.34 -12.39 -4.21
N CYS A 25 10.38 -12.04 -3.43
CA CYS A 25 10.99 -12.96 -2.48
C CYS A 25 10.02 -13.37 -1.36
N GLY A 26 9.25 -12.41 -0.85
CA GLY A 26 8.34 -12.64 0.28
C GLY A 26 7.05 -13.36 -0.08
N LEU A 27 6.59 -13.23 -1.33
CA LEU A 27 5.27 -13.70 -1.75
C LEU A 27 5.30 -14.85 -2.75
N ALA A 28 6.48 -15.42 -3.03
CA ALA A 28 6.67 -16.43 -4.08
C ALA A 28 5.80 -17.69 -3.94
N CYS A 29 5.37 -18.03 -2.74
CA CYS A 29 4.57 -19.24 -2.46
C CYS A 29 3.09 -18.95 -2.26
N ARG A 30 2.59 -17.75 -2.58
CA ARG A 30 1.21 -17.35 -2.33
C ARG A 30 0.47 -17.01 -3.61
N GLU A 31 -0.83 -17.25 -3.62
CA GLU A 31 -1.69 -16.67 -4.67
C GLU A 31 -1.80 -15.17 -4.43
N VAL A 32 -1.40 -14.40 -5.42
CA VAL A 32 -1.33 -12.94 -5.32
C VAL A 32 -2.10 -12.29 -6.45
N ARG A 33 -2.95 -11.35 -6.12
CA ARG A 33 -3.57 -10.44 -7.07
C ARG A 33 -2.93 -9.07 -6.90
N VAL A 34 -2.35 -8.54 -7.96
CA VAL A 34 -1.69 -7.24 -7.91
C VAL A 34 -2.66 -6.14 -8.32
N VAL A 35 -2.77 -5.11 -7.48
CA VAL A 35 -3.59 -3.93 -7.72
C VAL A 35 -2.64 -2.74 -7.90
N ARG A 36 -2.64 -2.13 -9.07
CA ARG A 36 -1.72 -1.04 -9.40
C ARG A 36 -2.38 0.32 -9.49
N ARG A 37 -3.68 0.37 -9.68
CA ARG A 37 -4.44 1.60 -9.86
C ARG A 37 -5.57 1.72 -8.87
N ALA A 38 -5.94 2.95 -8.54
CA ALA A 38 -7.03 3.22 -7.60
C ALA A 38 -8.35 2.57 -8.03
N GLU A 39 -8.65 2.57 -9.33
CA GLU A 39 -9.89 1.99 -9.88
C GLU A 39 -9.97 0.48 -9.70
N GLU A 40 -8.85 -0.20 -9.57
CA GLU A 40 -8.78 -1.65 -9.40
C GLU A 40 -8.96 -2.09 -7.94
N LEU A 41 -9.02 -1.14 -7.01
CA LEU A 41 -9.10 -1.43 -5.59
C LEU A 41 -10.52 -1.79 -5.19
N GLU A 42 -10.86 -3.06 -5.35
CA GLU A 42 -12.14 -3.64 -4.95
C GLU A 42 -11.89 -4.93 -4.20
N LEU A 43 -12.34 -5.00 -2.95
CA LEU A 43 -12.23 -6.19 -2.13
C LEU A 43 -13.57 -6.51 -1.49
N ARG A 44 -13.86 -7.81 -1.39
CA ARG A 44 -15.02 -8.29 -0.64
C ARG A 44 -14.69 -8.31 0.85
N PRO A 45 -15.69 -8.21 1.74
CA PRO A 45 -15.46 -8.39 3.17
C PRO A 45 -14.73 -9.72 3.44
N GLY A 46 -13.78 -9.68 4.35
CA GLY A 46 -12.88 -10.81 4.63
C GLY A 46 -11.63 -10.84 3.78
N GLY A 47 -11.49 -9.93 2.82
CA GLY A 47 -10.30 -9.82 1.98
C GLY A 47 -9.05 -9.43 2.76
N ARG A 48 -7.90 -9.84 2.23
CA ARG A 48 -6.59 -9.49 2.80
C ARG A 48 -5.81 -8.64 1.81
N LEU A 49 -5.18 -7.60 2.31
CA LEU A 49 -4.51 -6.60 1.50
C LEU A 49 -3.15 -6.26 2.08
N LEU A 50 -2.16 -6.16 1.20
CA LEU A 50 -0.86 -5.57 1.53
C LEU A 50 -0.71 -4.31 0.69
N PHE A 51 -0.60 -3.17 1.34
CA PHE A 51 -0.18 -1.93 0.69
C PHE A 51 1.33 -1.89 0.65
N ALA A 52 1.89 -1.89 -0.54
CA ALA A 52 3.33 -1.82 -0.75
C ALA A 52 3.62 -0.55 -1.55
N LEU A 53 4.03 0.49 -0.85
CA LEU A 53 4.18 1.84 -1.41
C LEU A 53 5.65 2.23 -1.51
N ALA A 54 6.08 2.66 -2.69
CA ALA A 54 7.37 3.31 -2.89
C ALA A 54 7.15 4.78 -3.22
N LEU A 55 7.97 5.64 -2.64
CA LEU A 55 7.97 7.08 -2.91
C LEU A 55 9.25 7.44 -3.65
N ASP A 56 9.19 8.43 -4.56
CA ASP A 56 10.36 8.88 -5.30
C ASP A 56 11.30 9.73 -4.41
N GLY A 57 12.39 10.24 -4.97
CA GLY A 57 13.36 11.04 -4.23
C GLY A 57 12.79 12.33 -3.64
N ALA A 58 11.68 12.83 -4.17
CA ALA A 58 10.95 13.98 -3.64
C ALA A 58 9.84 13.56 -2.66
N GLY A 59 9.72 12.28 -2.34
CA GLY A 59 8.69 11.76 -1.45
C GLY A 59 7.31 11.66 -2.09
N GLN A 60 7.23 11.53 -3.42
CA GLN A 60 5.99 11.57 -4.16
C GLN A 60 5.66 10.25 -4.84
N ASN A 61 4.37 9.98 -5.02
CA ASN A 61 3.82 8.91 -5.85
C ASN A 61 2.40 9.29 -6.24
N LEU A 62 2.21 9.63 -7.51
CA LEU A 62 0.93 10.14 -8.00
C LEU A 62 -0.23 9.13 -7.84
N GLU A 63 0.01 7.87 -8.17
CA GLU A 63 -1.03 6.85 -8.05
C GLU A 63 -1.41 6.58 -6.59
N TYR A 64 -0.46 6.71 -5.68
CA TYR A 64 -0.75 6.66 -4.24
C TYR A 64 -1.76 7.74 -3.85
N TYR A 65 -1.58 8.97 -4.32
CA TYR A 65 -2.53 10.04 -4.00
C TYR A 65 -3.92 9.76 -4.52
N ARG A 66 -4.04 9.12 -5.68
CA ARG A 66 -5.34 8.69 -6.21
C ARG A 66 -5.99 7.63 -5.33
N MET A 67 -5.22 6.65 -4.87
CA MET A 67 -5.69 5.63 -3.94
C MET A 67 -6.10 6.23 -2.60
N LEU A 68 -5.30 7.14 -2.07
CA LEU A 68 -5.59 7.85 -0.82
C LEU A 68 -6.91 8.63 -0.92
N SER A 69 -7.10 9.34 -2.03
CA SER A 69 -8.34 10.06 -2.30
C SER A 69 -9.55 9.13 -2.33
N ARG A 70 -9.42 7.97 -2.98
CA ARG A 70 -10.49 6.99 -3.04
C ARG A 70 -10.84 6.42 -1.67
N LEU A 71 -9.84 6.07 -0.87
CA LEU A 71 -10.05 5.58 0.50
C LEU A 71 -10.82 6.60 1.35
N ARG A 72 -10.52 7.88 1.18
CA ARG A 72 -11.17 8.95 1.93
C ARG A 72 -12.60 9.25 1.46
N ARG A 73 -12.89 9.03 0.18
CA ARG A 73 -14.23 9.30 -0.38
C ARG A 73 -15.20 8.14 -0.20
N GLU A 74 -14.70 6.93 -0.03
CA GLU A 74 -15.52 5.73 0.06
C GLU A 74 -15.28 5.03 1.39
N PRO A 75 -15.99 5.44 2.46
CA PRO A 75 -15.71 4.96 3.81
C PRO A 75 -15.94 3.45 4.04
N ASP A 76 -16.65 2.78 3.12
CA ASP A 76 -16.92 1.36 3.22
C ASP A 76 -16.14 0.52 2.20
N LEU A 77 -15.22 1.14 1.47
CA LEU A 77 -14.48 0.49 0.38
C LEU A 77 -13.77 -0.79 0.81
N LEU A 78 -13.17 -0.78 2.00
CA LEU A 78 -12.41 -1.90 2.55
C LEU A 78 -13.05 -2.48 3.80
N GLU A 79 -14.34 -2.31 3.97
CA GLU A 79 -15.04 -2.79 5.17
C GLU A 79 -14.91 -4.31 5.31
N GLY A 80 -14.56 -4.74 6.53
CA GLY A 80 -14.37 -6.15 6.83
C GLY A 80 -13.06 -6.75 6.31
N CYS A 81 -12.21 -5.95 5.67
CA CYS A 81 -10.90 -6.39 5.19
C CYS A 81 -9.82 -6.18 6.25
N THR A 82 -8.70 -6.89 6.09
CA THR A 82 -7.51 -6.69 6.91
C THR A 82 -6.33 -6.31 6.02
N ALA A 83 -5.46 -5.45 6.53
CA ALA A 83 -4.33 -4.97 5.73
C ALA A 83 -3.05 -4.82 6.56
N ALA A 84 -1.93 -4.96 5.88
CA ALA A 84 -0.61 -4.58 6.38
C ALA A 84 0.00 -3.56 5.42
N LEU A 85 0.98 -2.81 5.88
CA LEU A 85 1.61 -1.74 5.10
C LEU A 85 3.12 -1.89 5.07
N ILE A 86 3.69 -1.69 3.88
CA ILE A 86 5.13 -1.52 3.67
C ILE A 86 5.30 -0.21 2.92
N VAL A 87 6.13 0.69 3.43
CA VAL A 87 6.42 1.97 2.79
C VAL A 87 7.93 2.18 2.68
N ASP A 88 8.40 2.42 1.46
CA ASP A 88 9.79 2.70 1.15
C ASP A 88 9.89 4.12 0.57
N GLY A 89 10.61 5.00 1.24
CA GLY A 89 10.70 6.40 0.82
C GLY A 89 11.96 7.10 1.31
N PRO A 90 12.16 8.36 0.87
CA PRO A 90 13.31 9.16 1.29
C PRO A 90 13.09 9.73 2.69
N GLY A 91 14.06 9.55 3.58
CA GLY A 91 14.01 10.08 4.93
C GLY A 91 13.00 9.38 5.84
N GLU A 92 13.45 9.02 7.02
CA GLU A 92 12.65 8.21 7.94
C GLU A 92 11.37 8.93 8.43
N LEU A 93 11.50 10.19 8.85
CA LEU A 93 10.37 10.94 9.39
C LEU A 93 9.26 11.15 8.36
N TYR A 94 9.63 11.55 7.16
CA TYR A 94 8.67 11.76 6.08
C TYR A 94 7.97 10.45 5.70
N THR A 95 8.73 9.39 5.58
CA THR A 95 8.20 8.08 5.19
C THR A 95 7.26 7.52 6.27
N LYS A 96 7.58 7.70 7.54
CA LYS A 96 6.68 7.35 8.64
C LYS A 96 5.40 8.17 8.62
N SER A 97 5.50 9.47 8.30
CA SER A 97 4.33 10.34 8.19
C SER A 97 3.40 9.87 7.08
N THR A 98 3.95 9.48 5.93
CA THR A 98 3.18 8.93 4.82
C THR A 98 2.52 7.59 5.20
N ALA A 99 3.25 6.72 5.88
CA ALA A 99 2.70 5.45 6.37
C ALA A 99 1.53 5.69 7.34
N GLY A 100 1.66 6.66 8.23
CA GLY A 100 0.58 7.05 9.15
C GLY A 100 -0.65 7.59 8.42
N GLU A 101 -0.44 8.39 7.40
CA GLU A 101 -1.51 8.93 6.55
C GLU A 101 -2.28 7.80 5.86
N LEU A 102 -1.56 6.86 5.26
CA LEU A 102 -2.17 5.71 4.60
C LEU A 102 -2.90 4.80 5.60
N ALA A 103 -2.29 4.55 6.76
CA ALA A 103 -2.90 3.76 7.81
C ALA A 103 -4.24 4.35 8.26
N LEU A 104 -4.28 5.66 8.47
CA LEU A 104 -5.49 6.35 8.88
C LEU A 104 -6.56 6.29 7.79
N ALA A 105 -6.18 6.50 6.52
CA ALA A 105 -7.11 6.44 5.41
C ALA A 105 -7.71 5.03 5.23
N ALA A 106 -6.90 4.00 5.39
CA ALA A 106 -7.36 2.60 5.32
C ALA A 106 -8.33 2.28 6.46
N ASP A 107 -8.02 2.74 7.67
CA ASP A 107 -8.90 2.57 8.83
C ASP A 107 -10.25 3.27 8.60
N MET A 108 -10.23 4.48 8.06
CA MET A 108 -11.45 5.23 7.73
C MET A 108 -12.26 4.57 6.62
N ALA A 109 -11.64 3.76 5.77
CA ALA A 109 -12.32 2.98 4.74
C ALA A 109 -12.86 1.64 5.25
N GLY A 110 -12.78 1.39 6.55
CA GLY A 110 -13.32 0.21 7.20
C GLY A 110 -12.35 -0.96 7.35
N CYS A 111 -11.08 -0.75 7.02
CA CYS A 111 -10.06 -1.79 7.06
C CYS A 111 -9.43 -1.93 8.46
N ALA A 112 -9.26 -3.17 8.92
CA ALA A 112 -8.51 -3.44 10.14
C ALA A 112 -7.03 -3.63 9.79
N LEU A 113 -6.15 -2.85 10.42
CA LEU A 113 -4.71 -2.94 10.17
C LEU A 113 -4.06 -3.99 11.07
N ILE A 114 -3.15 -4.76 10.51
CA ILE A 114 -2.41 -5.81 11.21
C ILE A 114 -1.00 -5.31 11.49
N GLY A 115 -0.65 -5.26 12.77
CA GLY A 115 0.69 -4.85 13.19
C GLY A 115 0.99 -3.38 12.89
N ARG A 116 2.27 -3.05 12.91
CA ARG A 116 2.76 -1.70 12.60
C ARG A 116 3.18 -1.63 11.15
N PRO A 117 3.04 -0.46 10.50
CA PRO A 117 3.60 -0.27 9.18
C PRO A 117 5.11 -0.55 9.17
N LEU A 118 5.57 -1.31 8.18
CA LEU A 118 6.99 -1.50 7.96
C LEU A 118 7.48 -0.32 7.11
N VAL A 119 8.42 0.45 7.65
CA VAL A 119 8.90 1.67 7.02
C VAL A 119 10.40 1.57 6.76
N GLU A 120 10.80 1.82 5.52
CA GLU A 120 12.20 1.92 5.13
C GLU A 120 12.45 3.33 4.60
N GLY A 121 13.23 4.11 5.34
CA GLY A 121 13.58 5.49 4.97
C GLY A 121 15.09 5.63 4.80
N THR A 122 15.53 5.88 3.59
CA THR A 122 16.96 6.05 3.30
C THR A 122 17.28 7.44 2.78
#